data_37d3a78ec7f3336ceaae534d5bba3916
#
_entry.id   37d3a78ec7f3336ceaae534d5bba3916
#
_cell.length_a   1.000
_cell.length_b   1.000
_cell.length_c   1.000
_cell.angle_alpha   90.00
_cell.angle_beta   90.00
_cell.angle_gamma   90.00
#
_symmetry.space_group_name_H-M   'P 1'
#
loop_
_entity.id
_entity.type
_entity.pdbx_description
1 polymer ?
#
loop_
_entity_poly.entity_id
_entity_poly.type
_entity_poly.pdbx_seq_one_letter_code
_entity_poly.pdbx_strand_id
1 'polypeptide(L)'
;MLTKRMLNTDRVRKIMGGFSFIPHRFLTDGFLASLDQQEILLYLFLILAGDRHGLSCYSYDAICTLLQINLDEYIAARDGLIGKDLIDFDGRIFQVLALPYRPVIKSKPSDDGDPAVVAQIIRQSLRYADQRRVLP
;
A
#
# COMPACT_ATOMS: atom_id res chain seq x y z
N MET A 1 13.65 -26.96 3.76
CA MET A 1 12.84 -26.11 4.63
C MET A 1 13.59 -24.84 4.98
N LEU A 2 12.96 -23.68 4.72
CA LEU A 2 13.61 -22.42 5.04
C LEU A 2 13.44 -22.09 6.51
N THR A 3 14.53 -22.02 7.23
CA THR A 3 14.52 -21.53 8.61
C THR A 3 14.92 -20.06 8.60
N LYS A 4 13.99 -19.21 9.01
CA LYS A 4 14.26 -17.77 9.10
C LYS A 4 15.06 -17.49 10.35
N ARG A 5 16.21 -16.86 10.19
CA ARG A 5 17.01 -16.37 11.29
C ARG A 5 17.33 -14.90 11.08
N MET A 6 17.53 -14.19 12.15
CA MET A 6 17.91 -12.79 12.08
C MET A 6 19.31 -12.66 11.50
N LEU A 7 19.47 -11.83 10.49
CA LEU A 7 20.75 -11.56 9.87
C LEU A 7 21.58 -10.58 10.69
N ASN A 8 20.91 -9.59 11.28
CA ASN A 8 21.54 -8.58 12.11
C ASN A 8 20.79 -8.51 13.44
N THR A 9 21.36 -9.15 14.45
CA THR A 9 20.73 -9.24 15.77
C THR A 9 20.79 -7.94 16.56
N ASP A 10 21.68 -7.03 16.19
CA ASP A 10 21.82 -5.74 16.87
C ASP A 10 20.80 -4.71 16.41
N ARG A 11 20.16 -4.94 15.26
CA ARG A 11 19.26 -3.98 14.64
C ARG A 11 17.90 -4.56 14.31
N VAL A 12 17.39 -5.41 15.15
CA VAL A 12 16.01 -5.90 15.01
C VAL A 12 15.06 -4.72 15.18
N ARG A 13 14.20 -4.50 14.17
CA ARG A 13 13.26 -3.37 14.23
C ARG A 13 12.23 -3.59 15.33
N LYS A 14 11.91 -2.52 16.01
CA LYS A 14 10.87 -2.50 17.03
C LYS A 14 10.21 -1.12 17.00
N ILE A 15 9.02 -1.03 17.55
CA ILE A 15 8.30 0.23 17.58
C ILE A 15 9.01 1.19 18.52
N MET A 16 9.47 2.32 17.97
CA MET A 16 10.10 3.39 18.73
C MET A 16 9.39 4.68 18.36
N GLY A 17 8.77 5.33 19.35
CA GLY A 17 7.97 6.52 19.11
C GLY A 17 6.66 6.21 18.40
N GLY A 18 6.17 7.19 17.64
CA GLY A 18 4.95 7.00 16.85
C GLY A 18 5.15 6.06 15.68
N PHE A 19 4.07 5.46 15.23
CA PHE A 19 4.11 4.56 14.08
C PHE A 19 2.77 4.58 13.35
N SER A 20 2.82 4.14 12.10
CA SER A 20 1.64 3.90 11.28
C SER A 20 1.61 2.42 10.90
N PHE A 21 0.44 1.92 10.49
CA PHE A 21 0.32 0.51 10.15
C PHE A 21 -0.32 0.31 8.79
N ILE A 22 0.00 -0.84 8.18
CA ILE A 22 -0.67 -1.35 6.99
C ILE A 22 -0.99 -2.82 7.26
N PRO A 23 -2.26 -3.24 7.16
CA PRO A 23 -2.60 -4.63 7.41
C PRO A 23 -1.98 -5.56 6.36
N HIS A 24 -1.64 -6.78 6.77
CA HIS A 24 -1.09 -7.77 5.83
C HIS A 24 -2.03 -8.06 4.66
N ARG A 25 -3.34 -7.97 4.86
CA ARG A 25 -4.31 -8.21 3.79
C ARG A 25 -4.22 -7.18 2.66
N PHE A 26 -3.59 -6.05 2.90
CA PHE A 26 -3.28 -5.12 1.82
C PHE A 26 -2.44 -5.81 0.72
N LEU A 27 -1.52 -6.66 1.11
CA LEU A 27 -0.74 -7.46 0.17
C LEU A 27 -1.51 -8.69 -0.30
N THR A 28 -2.07 -9.46 0.64
CA THR A 28 -2.58 -10.79 0.34
C THR A 28 -3.95 -10.81 -0.33
N ASP A 29 -4.72 -9.72 -0.20
CA ASP A 29 -6.07 -9.64 -0.75
C ASP A 29 -6.14 -8.83 -2.05
N GLY A 30 -5.00 -8.46 -2.63
CA GLY A 30 -4.95 -7.85 -3.95
C GLY A 30 -4.95 -6.33 -4.00
N PHE A 31 -4.96 -5.66 -2.85
CA PHE A 31 -4.97 -4.19 -2.83
C PHE A 31 -3.70 -3.60 -3.43
N LEU A 32 -2.54 -4.07 -3.00
CA LEU A 32 -1.27 -3.57 -3.52
C LEU A 32 -1.16 -3.82 -5.02
N ALA A 33 -1.54 -5.00 -5.49
CA ALA A 33 -1.48 -5.34 -6.90
C ALA A 33 -2.42 -4.50 -7.76
N SER A 34 -3.45 -3.91 -7.16
CA SER A 34 -4.40 -3.05 -7.87
C SER A 34 -3.89 -1.62 -8.09
N LEU A 35 -2.77 -1.25 -7.49
CA LEU A 35 -2.25 0.12 -7.52
C LEU A 35 -1.10 0.23 -8.51
N ASP A 36 -1.00 1.39 -9.17
CA ASP A 36 0.20 1.74 -9.91
C ASP A 36 1.25 2.37 -8.98
N GLN A 37 2.43 2.70 -9.53
CA GLN A 37 3.54 3.18 -8.71
C GLN A 37 3.23 4.51 -8.01
N GLN A 38 2.60 5.43 -8.69
CA GLN A 38 2.27 6.73 -8.12
C GLN A 38 1.21 6.59 -7.04
N GLU A 39 0.24 5.71 -7.25
CA GLU A 39 -0.76 5.41 -6.23
C GLU A 39 -0.14 4.80 -4.98
N ILE A 40 0.80 3.88 -5.16
CA ILE A 40 1.52 3.27 -4.03
C ILE A 40 2.30 4.33 -3.25
N LEU A 41 3.03 5.19 -3.95
CA LEU A 41 3.80 6.26 -3.32
C LEU A 41 2.91 7.20 -2.51
N LEU A 42 1.83 7.66 -3.11
CA LEU A 42 0.91 8.56 -2.44
C LEU A 42 0.23 7.89 -1.25
N TYR A 43 -0.21 6.65 -1.43
CA TYR A 43 -0.87 5.90 -0.37
C TYR A 43 0.07 5.71 0.84
N LEU A 44 1.31 5.29 0.59
CA LEU A 44 2.31 5.14 1.64
C LEU A 44 2.55 6.46 2.38
N PHE A 45 2.69 7.56 1.63
CA PHE A 45 2.87 8.87 2.23
C PHE A 45 1.69 9.25 3.13
N LEU A 46 0.47 9.05 2.65
CA LEU A 46 -0.73 9.40 3.42
C LEU A 46 -0.89 8.57 4.69
N ILE A 47 -0.49 7.30 4.64
CA ILE A 47 -0.46 6.46 5.84
C ILE A 47 0.55 7.01 6.86
N LEU A 48 1.76 7.34 6.39
CA LEU A 48 2.81 7.85 7.28
C LEU A 48 2.47 9.22 7.85
N ALA A 49 1.82 10.07 7.07
CA ALA A 49 1.46 11.42 7.46
C ALA A 49 0.19 11.47 8.32
N GLY A 50 -0.60 10.40 8.29
CA GLY A 50 -1.88 10.35 8.97
C GLY A 50 -1.75 10.26 10.48
N ASP A 51 -2.70 10.88 11.18
CA ASP A 51 -2.85 10.70 12.61
C ASP A 51 -3.50 9.33 12.91
N ARG A 52 -3.87 9.11 14.16
CA ARG A 52 -4.50 7.85 14.59
C ARG A 52 -5.82 7.54 13.89
N HIS A 53 -6.45 8.54 13.28
CA HIS A 53 -7.70 8.39 12.52
C HIS A 53 -7.45 8.35 11.02
N GLY A 54 -6.20 8.38 10.59
CA GLY A 54 -5.84 8.42 9.17
C GLY A 54 -5.94 9.77 8.53
N LEU A 55 -6.06 10.84 9.33
CA LEU A 55 -6.25 12.20 8.81
C LEU A 55 -4.92 12.92 8.63
N SER A 56 -4.77 13.60 7.50
CA SER A 56 -3.61 14.45 7.23
C SER A 56 -4.00 15.65 6.39
N CYS A 57 -3.15 16.68 6.43
CA CYS A 57 -3.38 17.92 5.70
C CYS A 57 -2.04 18.38 5.13
N TYR A 58 -1.79 18.08 3.86
CA TYR A 58 -0.57 18.47 3.15
C TYR A 58 -0.94 19.07 1.82
N SER A 59 -0.24 20.13 1.42
CA SER A 59 -0.46 20.75 0.12
C SER A 59 0.09 19.84 -0.99
N TYR A 60 -0.45 20.00 -2.19
CA TYR A 60 0.03 19.24 -3.35
C TYR A 60 1.51 19.53 -3.65
N ASP A 61 1.96 20.78 -3.41
CA ASP A 61 3.37 21.15 -3.62
C ASP A 61 4.29 20.33 -2.73
N ALA A 62 3.96 20.20 -1.46
CA ALA A 62 4.75 19.44 -0.51
C ALA A 62 4.78 17.96 -0.88
N ILE A 63 3.64 17.41 -1.25
CA ILE A 63 3.52 16.00 -1.63
C ILE A 63 4.31 15.73 -2.90
N CYS A 64 4.13 16.54 -3.94
CA CYS A 64 4.83 16.37 -5.21
C CYS A 64 6.34 16.46 -5.03
N THR A 65 6.81 17.43 -4.25
CA THR A 65 8.23 17.59 -3.97
C THR A 65 8.79 16.38 -3.23
N LEU A 66 8.08 15.92 -2.23
CA LEU A 66 8.55 14.83 -1.39
C LEU A 66 8.56 13.50 -2.13
N LEU A 67 7.55 13.24 -2.92
CA LEU A 67 7.42 12.00 -3.67
C LEU A 67 8.10 12.05 -5.04
N GLN A 68 8.59 13.21 -5.46
CA GLN A 68 9.23 13.41 -6.76
C GLN A 68 8.30 13.03 -7.92
N ILE A 69 7.08 13.49 -7.84
CA ILE A 69 6.07 13.33 -8.89
C ILE A 69 5.60 14.70 -9.34
N ASN A 70 5.10 14.78 -10.58
CA ASN A 70 4.53 16.02 -11.09
C ASN A 70 3.06 16.14 -10.69
N LEU A 71 2.47 17.31 -11.00
CA LEU A 71 1.10 17.59 -10.62
C LEU A 71 0.10 16.63 -11.27
N ASP A 72 0.30 16.29 -12.54
CA ASP A 72 -0.60 15.39 -13.26
C ASP A 72 -0.55 13.98 -12.65
N GLU A 73 0.64 13.50 -12.29
CA GLU A 73 0.82 12.22 -11.61
C GLU A 73 0.17 12.22 -10.24
N TYR A 74 0.29 13.33 -9.50
CA TYR A 74 -0.37 13.49 -8.21
C TYR A 74 -1.89 13.43 -8.34
N ILE A 75 -2.47 14.19 -9.27
CA ILE A 75 -3.92 14.22 -9.47
C ILE A 75 -4.43 12.83 -9.86
N ALA A 76 -3.74 12.16 -10.79
CA ALA A 76 -4.12 10.82 -11.21
C ALA A 76 -4.05 9.81 -10.05
N ALA A 77 -2.99 9.88 -9.25
CA ALA A 77 -2.82 8.99 -8.10
C ALA A 77 -3.89 9.23 -7.04
N ARG A 78 -4.15 10.49 -6.71
CA ARG A 78 -5.20 10.87 -5.76
C ARG A 78 -6.56 10.37 -6.21
N ASP A 79 -6.92 10.67 -7.45
CA ASP A 79 -8.23 10.27 -8.00
C ASP A 79 -8.34 8.76 -8.12
N GLY A 80 -7.25 8.08 -8.45
CA GLY A 80 -7.19 6.63 -8.48
C GLY A 80 -7.43 6.01 -7.11
N LEU A 81 -6.80 6.52 -6.09
CA LEU A 81 -6.98 6.02 -4.72
C LEU A 81 -8.39 6.29 -4.20
N ILE A 82 -8.96 7.45 -4.51
CA ILE A 82 -10.36 7.75 -4.17
C ILE A 82 -11.28 6.77 -4.86
N GLY A 83 -11.08 6.54 -6.15
CA GLY A 83 -11.91 5.62 -6.92
C GLY A 83 -11.80 4.17 -6.48
N LYS A 84 -10.69 3.80 -5.86
CA LYS A 84 -10.45 2.46 -5.31
C LYS A 84 -10.88 2.31 -3.86
N ASP A 85 -11.51 3.34 -3.32
CA ASP A 85 -12.07 3.33 -1.96
C ASP A 85 -11.02 3.15 -0.86
N LEU A 86 -9.84 3.69 -1.10
CA LEU A 86 -8.74 3.60 -0.14
C LEU A 86 -8.52 4.90 0.64
N ILE A 87 -8.92 6.02 0.08
CA ILE A 87 -8.84 7.34 0.72
C ILE A 87 -10.06 8.17 0.43
N ASP A 88 -10.30 9.16 1.28
CA ASP A 88 -11.18 10.30 0.99
C ASP A 88 -10.38 11.59 1.01
N PHE A 89 -10.87 12.58 0.30
CA PHE A 89 -10.25 13.90 0.21
C PHE A 89 -11.34 14.94 -0.01
N ASP A 90 -11.35 15.98 0.81
CA ASP A 90 -12.38 17.05 0.72
C ASP A 90 -11.85 18.32 0.04
N GLY A 91 -10.66 18.29 -0.53
CA GLY A 91 -9.96 19.44 -1.09
C GLY A 91 -8.89 19.99 -0.15
N ARG A 92 -8.86 19.56 1.10
CA ARG A 92 -7.91 20.01 2.10
C ARG A 92 -7.40 18.88 2.97
N ILE A 93 -8.29 18.04 3.47
CA ILE A 93 -7.96 16.95 4.39
C ILE A 93 -8.04 15.64 3.65
N PHE A 94 -6.99 14.83 3.80
CA PHE A 94 -6.99 13.44 3.38
C PHE A 94 -7.38 12.54 4.55
N GLN A 95 -8.08 11.48 4.24
CA GLN A 95 -8.34 10.41 5.19
C GLN A 95 -8.00 9.07 4.56
N VAL A 96 -7.10 8.32 5.19
CA VAL A 96 -6.87 6.92 4.82
C VAL A 96 -7.98 6.08 5.45
N LEU A 97 -8.71 5.37 4.61
CA LEU A 97 -9.88 4.61 5.04
C LEU A 97 -9.47 3.20 5.49
N ALA A 98 -10.31 2.59 6.32
CA ALA A 98 -10.22 1.15 6.52
C ALA A 98 -10.35 0.45 5.16
N LEU A 99 -9.63 -0.65 4.97
CA LEU A 99 -9.69 -1.38 3.70
C LEU A 99 -11.11 -1.91 3.47
N PRO A 100 -11.67 -1.75 2.26
CA PRO A 100 -12.94 -2.37 1.95
C PRO A 100 -12.81 -3.90 1.94
N TYR A 101 -13.93 -4.58 1.82
CA TYR A 101 -13.93 -6.05 1.82
C TYR A 101 -13.08 -6.63 0.69
N ARG A 102 -13.14 -5.98 -0.47
CA ARG A 102 -12.38 -6.37 -1.67
C ARG A 102 -11.78 -5.14 -2.32
N PRO A 103 -10.67 -5.28 -3.06
CA PRO A 103 -10.20 -4.20 -3.90
C PRO A 103 -11.26 -3.79 -4.92
N VAL A 104 -11.42 -2.48 -5.10
CA VAL A 104 -12.23 -1.94 -6.18
C VAL A 104 -11.36 -1.92 -7.42
N ILE A 105 -11.72 -2.72 -8.41
CA ILE A 105 -10.98 -2.80 -9.66
C ILE A 105 -11.73 -1.98 -10.68
N LYS A 106 -11.12 -0.87 -11.12
CA LYS A 106 -11.60 -0.20 -12.31
C LYS A 106 -11.06 -0.95 -13.51
N SER A 107 -11.97 -1.55 -14.25
CA SER A 107 -11.64 -2.34 -15.41
C SER A 107 -10.89 -1.54 -16.45
N LYS A 108 -9.60 -1.64 -16.49
CA LYS A 108 -8.88 -1.60 -17.74
C LYS A 108 -8.61 -3.04 -18.09
N PRO A 109 -9.08 -3.52 -19.24
CA PRO A 109 -8.65 -4.84 -19.69
C PRO A 109 -7.17 -4.74 -20.01
N SER A 110 -6.36 -5.11 -19.09
CA SER A 110 -4.97 -5.37 -19.36
C SER A 110 -4.75 -6.84 -19.13
N ASP A 111 -4.21 -7.48 -20.10
CA ASP A 111 -3.97 -8.91 -20.06
C ASP A 111 -2.96 -9.30 -18.99
N ASP A 112 -2.17 -8.34 -18.54
CA ASP A 112 -0.99 -8.64 -17.75
C ASP A 112 -1.08 -8.16 -16.32
N GLY A 113 -2.17 -8.17 -15.68
CA GLY A 113 -2.14 -7.66 -14.34
C GLY A 113 -3.49 -7.58 -13.71
N ASP A 114 -4.28 -8.61 -13.94
CA ASP A 114 -5.47 -8.77 -13.13
C ASP A 114 -5.02 -8.80 -11.66
N PRO A 115 -5.35 -7.78 -10.85
CA PRO A 115 -4.91 -7.74 -9.47
C PRO A 115 -5.35 -8.95 -8.66
N ALA A 116 -6.48 -9.56 -9.01
CA ALA A 116 -6.95 -10.75 -8.33
C ALA A 116 -6.04 -11.95 -8.60
N VAL A 117 -5.55 -12.10 -9.83
CA VAL A 117 -4.62 -13.17 -10.18
C VAL A 117 -3.28 -12.96 -9.50
N VAL A 118 -2.77 -11.74 -9.52
CA VAL A 118 -1.50 -11.41 -8.87
C VAL A 118 -1.61 -11.64 -7.36
N ALA A 119 -2.70 -11.23 -6.74
CA ALA A 119 -2.93 -11.47 -5.33
C ALA A 119 -2.98 -12.96 -5.00
N GLN A 120 -3.59 -13.76 -5.85
CA GLN A 120 -3.63 -15.20 -5.68
C GLN A 120 -2.24 -15.81 -5.76
N ILE A 121 -1.43 -15.38 -6.71
CA ILE A 121 -0.04 -15.83 -6.84
C ILE A 121 0.76 -15.48 -5.58
N ILE A 122 0.61 -14.27 -5.07
CA ILE A 122 1.28 -13.83 -3.86
C ILE A 122 0.86 -14.70 -2.67
N ARG A 123 -0.44 -14.93 -2.50
CA ARG A 123 -0.94 -15.76 -1.41
C ARG A 123 -0.42 -17.19 -1.50
N GLN A 124 -0.38 -17.77 -2.69
CA GLN A 124 0.17 -19.11 -2.91
C GLN A 124 1.65 -19.16 -2.57
N SER A 125 2.41 -18.17 -3.01
CA SER A 125 3.84 -18.08 -2.72
C SER A 125 4.13 -17.98 -1.23
N LEU A 126 3.36 -17.16 -0.52
CA LEU A 126 3.51 -17.01 0.92
C LEU A 126 3.16 -18.29 1.66
N ARG A 127 2.07 -18.96 1.27
CA ARG A 127 1.69 -20.24 1.86
C ARG A 127 2.72 -21.33 1.60
N TYR A 128 3.23 -21.38 0.37
CA TYR A 128 4.25 -22.34 0.01
C TYR A 128 5.52 -22.15 0.84
N ALA A 129 5.98 -20.91 0.98
CA ALA A 129 7.14 -20.60 1.79
C ALA A 129 6.93 -20.94 3.25
N ASP A 130 5.75 -20.66 3.78
CA ASP A 130 5.42 -20.95 5.16
C ASP A 130 5.34 -22.45 5.42
N GLN A 131 4.67 -23.19 4.55
CA GLN A 131 4.52 -24.64 4.70
C GLN A 131 5.83 -25.39 4.54
N ARG A 132 6.67 -24.98 3.61
CA ARG A 132 7.92 -25.66 3.35
C ARG A 132 9.05 -25.18 4.23
N ARG A 133 8.96 -24.00 4.69
CA ARG A 133 10.01 -23.33 5.42
C ARG A 133 11.33 -23.44 4.78
N VAL A 134 11.37 -23.16 3.62
CA VAL A 134 12.44 -23.54 2.94
C VAL A 134 13.41 -22.68 2.67
N LEU A 135 14.14 -22.61 2.52
CA LEU A 135 14.86 -22.36 1.86
C LEU A 135 15.84 -22.47 1.72
N PRO A 136 16.25 -22.61 1.64
CA PRO A 136 17.44 -22.77 1.67
C PRO A 136 18.28 -22.33 1.11
#